data_33e20897d97ebc9f4fb7e99b7f017149
#
_entry.id   33e20897d97ebc9f4fb7e99b7f017149
#
_cell.length_a   1.000
_cell.length_b   1.000
_cell.length_c   1.000
_cell.angle_alpha   90.00
_cell.angle_beta   90.00
_cell.angle_gamma   90.00
#
_symmetry.space_group_name_H-M   'P 1'
#
loop_
_entity.id
_entity.type
_entity.pdbx_description
1 polymer ?
#
loop_
_entity_poly.entity_id
_entity_poly.type
_entity_poly.pdbx_seq_one_letter_code
_entity_poly.pdbx_strand_id
1 'polypeptide(L)'
;MLTLTVLCASLGPAVFAQGPGSSSSAGGSSRGGTTGANASGTQSAVPVAQQQLYTSTGANGAQPTQDSFHGSIIEGKSTGSNLELSLDDAIQRGLRTNLGIILQTSAQKNANGQRLEQLQALLPTVTGSASIEVQQVNLAAFGLKFPGVKPIVGPFQVVDFRAYLTQNLVNVQSLENYIAAKHNFQSAKLTAEDARDMVVLTVGNAYLICIADASRIEAVHAELATSQLSFEQATASHDAGVSPRIDVLRAQVDLQNEQQNLISATNQLAKDKLALARTIGLPLDQPFTLSDTAPFAALEQMNPQQAFERALAARKDLAASAEQVKAARAGQTAAFADQLPVARVYGDFGDLGTTPGHSHGTYTATGEVTAPILQIARTRGEKDVADAQFETARARLSDQIQQVNQEVHDSLLDIEAAARLVQTTRSNVDLATEELSEAQQRFHAGISDNLPVSQAQAQTEQANNQYISALYQHNVAKLSLARALGIAQTNYKEYLGGK
;
A
#
# COMPACT_ATOMS: atom_id res chain seq x y z
N MET A 1 49.27 -13.56 23.35
CA MET A 1 49.84 -13.24 22.03
C MET A 1 48.70 -13.23 21.03
N LEU A 2 48.16 -12.06 20.76
CA LEU A 2 47.22 -11.83 19.65
C LEU A 2 47.70 -10.55 18.97
N THR A 3 48.19 -10.73 17.77
CA THR A 3 48.71 -9.64 16.92
C THR A 3 47.51 -8.93 16.26
N LEU A 4 47.31 -7.67 16.60
CA LEU A 4 46.32 -6.79 15.98
C LEU A 4 47.02 -6.00 14.86
N THR A 5 46.71 -6.33 13.62
CA THR A 5 47.22 -5.62 12.43
C THR A 5 46.37 -4.38 12.20
N VAL A 6 46.95 -3.21 12.41
CA VAL A 6 46.31 -1.92 12.10
C VAL A 6 46.58 -1.57 10.64
N LEU A 7 45.52 -1.50 9.86
CA LEU A 7 45.53 -1.05 8.45
C LEU A 7 45.35 0.48 8.43
N CYS A 8 46.43 1.21 8.13
CA CYS A 8 46.38 2.66 7.87
C CYS A 8 45.81 2.90 6.46
N ALA A 9 44.62 3.48 6.36
CA ALA A 9 44.10 4.06 5.12
C ALA A 9 44.31 5.57 5.14
N SER A 10 45.06 6.04 4.16
CA SER A 10 45.36 7.46 3.93
C SER A 10 44.15 8.22 3.38
N LEU A 11 43.70 9.25 4.09
CA LEU A 11 42.74 10.24 3.61
C LEU A 11 43.47 11.46 3.05
N GLY A 12 43.29 11.74 1.76
CA GLY A 12 43.70 12.98 1.10
C GLY A 12 42.73 14.12 1.38
N PRO A 13 43.17 15.40 1.27
CA PRO A 13 42.36 16.55 1.68
C PRO A 13 41.32 16.94 0.65
N ALA A 14 40.08 17.18 1.10
CA ALA A 14 39.00 17.75 0.32
C ALA A 14 39.14 19.28 0.25
N VAL A 15 39.18 19.79 -0.98
CA VAL A 15 39.18 21.22 -1.30
C VAL A 15 37.76 21.78 -1.19
N PHE A 16 37.59 22.83 -0.39
CA PHE A 16 36.39 23.67 -0.37
C PHE A 16 36.35 24.59 -1.57
N ALA A 17 35.29 24.58 -2.34
CA ALA A 17 34.95 25.65 -3.29
C ALA A 17 33.67 26.33 -2.83
N GLN A 18 33.78 27.63 -2.58
CA GLN A 18 32.70 28.57 -2.27
C GLN A 18 31.94 28.94 -3.55
N GLY A 19 30.63 29.16 -3.39
CA GLY A 19 29.73 29.72 -4.42
C GLY A 19 30.05 31.18 -4.75
N PRO A 20 29.30 31.90 -5.56
CA PRO A 20 28.09 32.58 -5.10
C PRO A 20 27.01 32.80 -6.21
N GLY A 21 25.89 33.39 -5.81
CA GLY A 21 25.16 34.28 -6.72
C GLY A 21 23.69 34.04 -6.90
N SER A 22 22.93 34.81 -6.20
CA SER A 22 21.53 35.15 -6.37
C SER A 22 21.23 35.83 -7.72
N SER A 23 20.07 35.59 -8.31
CA SER A 23 19.30 36.67 -8.98
C SER A 23 17.83 36.33 -9.11
N SER A 24 17.04 37.18 -8.58
CA SER A 24 15.61 37.38 -8.77
C SER A 24 15.29 37.93 -10.17
N SER A 25 14.19 37.54 -10.78
CA SER A 25 13.44 38.47 -11.61
C SER A 25 11.98 38.05 -11.74
N ALA A 26 11.17 39.03 -11.54
CA ALA A 26 9.73 39.10 -11.60
C ALA A 26 9.20 39.23 -13.04
N GLY A 27 7.91 38.92 -13.21
CA GLY A 27 7.05 39.69 -14.05
C GLY A 27 6.61 39.08 -15.37
N GLY A 28 5.28 39.07 -15.57
CA GLY A 28 4.73 39.04 -16.90
C GLY A 28 3.36 38.38 -17.04
N SER A 29 2.31 39.16 -16.77
CA SER A 29 0.94 38.88 -17.17
C SER A 29 0.73 39.13 -18.66
N SER A 30 -0.04 38.28 -19.34
CA SER A 30 -0.84 38.78 -20.48
C SER A 30 -2.08 37.93 -20.75
N ARG A 31 -3.16 38.64 -20.94
CA ARG A 31 -4.52 38.26 -21.33
C ARG A 31 -4.61 37.92 -22.83
N GLY A 32 -5.67 37.21 -23.14
CA GLY A 32 -6.31 37.14 -24.47
C GLY A 32 -6.71 35.70 -24.74
N GLY A 33 -7.92 35.27 -24.94
CA GLY A 33 -9.08 35.89 -25.57
C GLY A 33 -9.49 35.08 -26.79
N THR A 34 -10.76 34.63 -26.78
CA THR A 34 -11.67 34.31 -27.90
C THR A 34 -11.80 32.87 -28.42
N THR A 35 -12.93 32.26 -28.07
CA THR A 35 -14.05 31.77 -28.94
C THR A 35 -13.76 30.76 -30.05
N GLY A 36 -14.49 29.66 -30.00
CA GLY A 36 -14.75 28.76 -31.12
C GLY A 36 -15.59 27.54 -30.69
N ALA A 37 -16.82 27.52 -31.16
CA ALA A 37 -17.87 26.59 -30.82
C ALA A 37 -17.85 25.29 -31.66
N ASN A 38 -18.57 24.29 -31.13
CA ASN A 38 -19.25 23.13 -31.76
C ASN A 38 -18.46 21.86 -32.07
N ALA A 39 -18.79 20.80 -31.40
CA ALA A 39 -19.73 19.78 -31.90
C ALA A 39 -19.90 18.65 -30.90
N SER A 40 -21.16 18.28 -30.70
CA SER A 40 -21.74 17.22 -29.92
C SER A 40 -21.17 15.83 -30.24
N GLY A 41 -20.76 15.12 -29.19
CA GLY A 41 -20.53 13.68 -29.19
C GLY A 41 -20.80 13.16 -27.79
N THR A 42 -22.00 12.63 -27.56
CA THR A 42 -22.41 11.97 -26.32
C THR A 42 -21.63 10.69 -26.16
N GLN A 43 -20.62 10.70 -25.34
CA GLN A 43 -20.09 9.49 -24.71
C GLN A 43 -20.44 9.54 -23.23
N SER A 44 -21.20 8.55 -22.80
CA SER A 44 -21.54 8.31 -21.40
C SER A 44 -20.27 7.99 -20.63
N ALA A 45 -19.73 8.97 -19.94
CA ALA A 45 -18.61 8.78 -19.01
C ALA A 45 -19.16 8.20 -17.70
N VAL A 46 -18.71 7.00 -17.37
CA VAL A 46 -18.80 6.44 -16.03
C VAL A 46 -18.00 7.37 -15.10
N PRO A 47 -18.56 7.80 -13.95
CA PRO A 47 -17.81 8.67 -13.04
C PRO A 47 -16.69 7.89 -12.36
N VAL A 48 -15.46 8.16 -12.77
CA VAL A 48 -14.28 7.80 -11.99
C VAL A 48 -14.27 8.69 -10.76
N ALA A 49 -14.46 8.10 -9.59
CA ALA A 49 -14.32 8.78 -8.32
C ALA A 49 -12.91 9.38 -8.22
N GLN A 50 -12.83 10.69 -8.16
CA GLN A 50 -11.59 11.42 -7.92
C GLN A 50 -11.12 11.14 -6.49
N GLN A 51 -10.10 10.31 -6.36
CA GLN A 51 -9.32 10.21 -5.14
C GLN A 51 -8.45 11.46 -5.00
N GLN A 52 -8.81 12.31 -4.04
CA GLN A 52 -7.96 13.44 -3.66
C GLN A 52 -6.69 12.94 -2.95
N LEU A 53 -5.55 13.28 -3.54
CA LEU A 53 -4.24 13.14 -2.92
C LEU A 53 -4.17 13.99 -1.64
N TYR A 54 -4.08 13.32 -0.50
CA TYR A 54 -3.58 13.95 0.72
C TYR A 54 -2.05 13.84 0.75
N THR A 55 -1.37 14.91 0.41
CA THR A 55 0.07 15.06 0.66
C THR A 55 0.29 15.38 2.13
N SER A 56 0.64 14.40 2.93
CA SER A 56 1.22 14.63 4.26
C SER A 56 2.74 14.76 4.11
N THR A 57 3.25 15.97 4.17
CA THR A 57 4.66 16.25 4.38
C THR A 57 5.00 16.01 5.85
N GLY A 58 5.62 14.87 6.12
CA GLY A 58 6.15 14.54 7.44
C GLY A 58 6.85 13.20 7.44
N ALA A 59 8.18 13.23 7.49
CA ALA A 59 9.14 12.15 7.81
C ALA A 59 9.04 10.84 6.99
N ASN A 60 9.85 10.76 5.95
CA ASN A 60 10.52 9.60 5.37
C ASN A 60 9.97 8.19 5.70
N GLY A 61 8.86 7.86 5.11
CA GLY A 61 8.36 6.54 4.93
C GLY A 61 7.33 6.66 3.82
N ALA A 62 7.68 6.30 2.58
CA ALA A 62 6.71 6.28 1.50
C ALA A 62 5.56 5.36 1.93
N GLN A 63 4.39 5.96 2.24
CA GLN A 63 3.19 5.15 2.39
C GLN A 63 2.94 4.46 1.06
N PRO A 64 2.69 3.14 1.04
CA PRO A 64 2.40 2.44 -0.19
C PRO A 64 1.15 3.08 -0.81
N THR A 65 1.31 3.54 -2.04
CA THR A 65 0.19 3.93 -2.89
C THR A 65 -0.63 2.67 -3.21
N GLN A 66 -1.89 2.79 -3.59
CA GLN A 66 -2.69 1.63 -4.03
C GLN A 66 -1.96 0.82 -5.11
N ASP A 67 -1.17 1.46 -5.96
CA ASP A 67 -0.34 0.81 -6.97
C ASP A 67 0.68 -0.18 -6.40
N SER A 68 1.10 -0.03 -5.14
CA SER A 68 2.04 -0.95 -4.49
C SER A 68 1.46 -2.36 -4.29
N PHE A 69 0.14 -2.49 -4.15
CA PHE A 69 -0.54 -3.77 -3.98
C PHE A 69 -0.71 -4.54 -5.29
N HIS A 70 -0.54 -3.88 -6.45
CA HIS A 70 -0.52 -4.51 -7.78
C HIS A 70 0.88 -4.99 -8.21
N GLY A 71 1.90 -4.79 -7.38
CA GLY A 71 3.26 -5.24 -7.58
C GLY A 71 3.67 -6.36 -6.63
N SER A 72 4.68 -7.14 -7.03
CA SER A 72 5.25 -8.19 -6.20
C SER A 72 6.72 -8.44 -6.52
N ILE A 73 7.41 -9.17 -5.65
CA ILE A 73 8.72 -9.73 -5.93
C ILE A 73 8.51 -11.11 -6.57
N ILE A 74 9.14 -11.34 -7.72
CA ILE A 74 9.07 -12.64 -8.42
C ILE A 74 9.75 -13.70 -7.55
N GLU A 75 9.01 -14.76 -7.21
CA GLU A 75 9.49 -15.91 -6.46
C GLU A 75 9.51 -17.16 -7.35
N GLY A 76 10.70 -17.72 -7.55
CA GLY A 76 10.92 -18.91 -8.36
C GLY A 76 11.32 -18.62 -9.82
N LYS A 77 11.47 -19.69 -10.58
CA LYS A 77 11.74 -19.67 -12.02
C LYS A 77 10.58 -20.33 -12.75
N SER A 78 10.30 -19.89 -13.97
CA SER A 78 9.33 -20.57 -14.83
C SER A 78 9.74 -22.02 -15.06
N THR A 79 8.79 -22.93 -14.87
CA THR A 79 8.99 -24.38 -15.08
C THR A 79 8.59 -24.80 -16.48
N GLY A 80 7.95 -23.91 -17.26
CA GLY A 80 7.40 -24.23 -18.59
C GLY A 80 6.20 -25.19 -18.58
N SER A 81 5.89 -25.83 -17.45
CA SER A 81 4.70 -26.66 -17.28
C SER A 81 3.49 -25.81 -16.89
N ASN A 82 2.30 -26.20 -17.33
CA ASN A 82 1.08 -25.51 -16.94
C ASN A 82 0.80 -25.70 -15.44
N LEU A 83 0.59 -24.61 -14.72
CA LEU A 83 0.28 -24.60 -13.29
C LEU A 83 -1.25 -24.47 -13.12
N GLU A 84 -1.86 -25.38 -12.38
CA GLU A 84 -3.24 -25.16 -11.89
C GLU A 84 -3.19 -24.22 -10.71
N LEU A 85 -3.87 -23.06 -10.84
CA LEU A 85 -3.88 -22.00 -9.84
C LEU A 85 -5.29 -21.87 -9.28
N SER A 86 -5.44 -22.15 -7.97
CA SER A 86 -6.65 -21.87 -7.23
C SER A 86 -6.64 -20.45 -6.67
N LEU A 87 -7.80 -19.92 -6.29
CA LEU A 87 -7.91 -18.63 -5.61
C LEU A 87 -7.11 -18.63 -4.30
N ASP A 88 -7.17 -19.75 -3.55
CA ASP A 88 -6.41 -19.89 -2.31
C ASP A 88 -4.90 -19.81 -2.55
N ASP A 89 -4.40 -20.56 -3.55
CA ASP A 89 -2.98 -20.51 -3.92
C ASP A 89 -2.54 -19.11 -4.38
N ALA A 90 -3.38 -18.42 -5.15
CA ALA A 90 -3.13 -17.06 -5.59
C ALA A 90 -3.02 -16.09 -4.40
N ILE A 91 -3.97 -16.17 -3.45
CA ILE A 91 -3.96 -15.35 -2.22
C ILE A 91 -2.75 -15.67 -1.36
N GLN A 92 -2.42 -16.96 -1.13
CA GLN A 92 -1.27 -17.34 -0.33
C GLN A 92 0.06 -16.89 -0.95
N ARG A 93 0.17 -16.93 -2.29
CA ARG A 93 1.33 -16.35 -3.00
C ARG A 93 1.38 -14.84 -2.82
N GLY A 94 0.28 -14.13 -3.06
CA GLY A 94 0.19 -12.69 -2.86
C GLY A 94 0.59 -12.26 -1.45
N LEU A 95 0.11 -12.96 -0.42
CA LEU A 95 0.47 -12.69 0.98
C LEU A 95 1.98 -12.85 1.28
N ARG A 96 2.71 -13.64 0.49
CA ARG A 96 4.17 -13.79 0.64
C ARG A 96 4.99 -12.81 -0.18
N THR A 97 4.56 -12.52 -1.40
CA THR A 97 5.38 -11.84 -2.40
C THR A 97 4.96 -10.41 -2.71
N ASN A 98 3.75 -9.99 -2.27
CA ASN A 98 3.21 -8.68 -2.61
C ASN A 98 4.06 -7.53 -2.06
N LEU A 99 4.35 -6.55 -2.90
CA LEU A 99 5.18 -5.39 -2.57
C LEU A 99 4.56 -4.55 -1.44
N GLY A 100 3.22 -4.40 -1.40
CA GLY A 100 2.52 -3.66 -0.35
C GLY A 100 2.81 -4.21 1.05
N ILE A 101 2.75 -5.54 1.24
CA ILE A 101 3.09 -6.19 2.52
C ILE A 101 4.57 -5.99 2.86
N ILE A 102 5.46 -6.13 1.88
CA ILE A 102 6.91 -5.99 2.08
C ILE A 102 7.25 -4.57 2.55
N LEU A 103 6.65 -3.55 1.92
CA LEU A 103 6.84 -2.16 2.31
C LEU A 103 6.30 -1.88 3.71
N GLN A 104 5.10 -2.37 4.06
CA GLN A 104 4.53 -2.19 5.39
C GLN A 104 5.31 -2.94 6.47
N THR A 105 5.80 -4.14 6.18
CA THR A 105 6.69 -4.88 7.10
C THR A 105 8.02 -4.13 7.32
N SER A 106 8.55 -3.48 6.27
CA SER A 106 9.74 -2.66 6.38
C SER A 106 9.50 -1.38 7.20
N ALA A 107 8.33 -0.74 7.03
CA ALA A 107 7.90 0.39 7.85
C ALA A 107 7.75 -0.01 9.34
N GLN A 108 7.19 -1.20 9.61
CA GLN A 108 7.13 -1.76 10.96
C GLN A 108 8.53 -1.96 11.56
N LYS A 109 9.49 -2.49 10.80
CA LYS A 109 10.88 -2.65 11.26
C LYS A 109 11.53 -1.30 11.55
N ASN A 110 11.30 -0.29 10.71
CA ASN A 110 11.76 1.08 10.93
C ASN A 110 11.20 1.65 12.24
N ALA A 111 9.88 1.56 12.45
CA ALA A 111 9.25 2.02 13.69
C ALA A 111 9.78 1.28 14.93
N ASN A 112 10.12 -0.02 14.81
CA ASN A 112 10.79 -0.75 15.88
C ASN A 112 12.21 -0.24 16.16
N GLY A 113 12.98 0.11 15.11
CA GLY A 113 14.28 0.75 15.24
C GLY A 113 14.18 2.08 16.01
N GLN A 114 13.26 2.95 15.60
CA GLN A 114 12.99 4.22 16.28
C GLN A 114 12.59 4.03 17.76
N ARG A 115 11.77 3.02 18.07
CA ARG A 115 11.43 2.67 19.45
C ARG A 115 12.66 2.27 20.26
N LEU A 116 13.59 1.50 19.67
CA LEU A 116 14.84 1.09 20.34
C LEU A 116 15.79 2.28 20.54
N GLU A 117 15.84 3.22 19.59
CA GLU A 117 16.59 4.47 19.74
C GLU A 117 16.06 5.32 20.91
N GLN A 118 14.73 5.46 21.02
CA GLN A 118 14.14 6.15 22.17
C GLN A 118 14.34 5.39 23.49
N LEU A 119 14.38 4.06 23.47
CA LEU A 119 14.68 3.25 24.64
C LEU A 119 16.10 3.50 25.13
N GLN A 120 17.08 3.73 24.24
CA GLN A 120 18.47 3.99 24.60
C GLN A 120 18.60 5.25 25.46
N ALA A 121 17.74 6.24 25.29
CA ALA A 121 17.73 7.45 26.15
C ALA A 121 17.43 7.16 27.64
N LEU A 122 16.85 5.98 27.94
CA LEU A 122 16.52 5.52 29.29
C LEU A 122 17.56 4.53 29.85
N LEU A 123 18.47 4.02 29.02
CA LEU A 123 19.49 3.06 29.38
C LEU A 123 20.85 3.73 29.59
N PRO A 124 21.76 3.11 30.37
CA PRO A 124 23.12 3.61 30.49
C PRO A 124 23.86 3.56 29.14
N THR A 125 24.59 4.61 28.81
CA THR A 125 25.47 4.67 27.66
C THR A 125 26.92 4.64 28.14
N VAL A 126 27.69 3.67 27.64
CA VAL A 126 29.11 3.57 27.89
C VAL A 126 29.85 3.80 26.58
N THR A 127 30.73 4.79 26.55
CA THR A 127 31.60 5.10 25.40
C THR A 127 33.07 5.04 25.79
N GLY A 128 33.92 4.51 24.91
CA GLY A 128 35.34 4.50 25.08
C GLY A 128 36.00 5.54 24.18
N SER A 129 37.00 6.29 24.68
CA SER A 129 37.85 7.15 23.88
C SER A 129 39.30 6.87 24.12
N ALA A 130 40.11 7.04 23.08
CA ALA A 130 41.55 6.99 23.15
C ALA A 130 42.07 8.19 22.38
N SER A 131 42.83 9.05 23.02
CA SER A 131 43.43 10.22 22.38
C SER A 131 44.92 10.37 22.73
N ILE A 132 45.67 10.83 21.78
CA ILE A 132 47.06 11.26 21.94
C ILE A 132 47.12 12.68 21.43
N GLU A 133 47.44 13.61 22.31
CA GLU A 133 47.48 15.03 22.01
C GLU A 133 48.89 15.56 22.32
N VAL A 134 49.42 16.42 21.47
CA VAL A 134 50.66 17.18 21.75
C VAL A 134 50.23 18.62 21.93
N GLN A 135 50.49 19.15 23.12
CA GLN A 135 50.08 20.51 23.46
C GLN A 135 51.23 21.34 24.06
N GLN A 136 51.12 22.62 23.86
CA GLN A 136 51.97 23.63 24.47
C GLN A 136 51.09 24.67 25.15
N VAL A 137 51.32 24.93 26.44
CA VAL A 137 50.49 25.82 27.24
C VAL A 137 51.27 27.10 27.57
N ASN A 138 50.67 28.25 27.29
CA ASN A 138 51.22 29.55 27.69
C ASN A 138 50.57 30.00 29.02
N LEU A 139 51.27 29.75 30.14
CA LEU A 139 50.82 30.11 31.47
C LEU A 139 50.65 31.62 31.67
N ALA A 140 51.51 32.44 30.98
CA ALA A 140 51.42 33.89 31.07
C ALA A 140 50.09 34.44 30.50
N ALA A 141 49.48 33.77 29.49
CA ALA A 141 48.19 34.15 28.95
C ALA A 141 47.03 33.99 29.98
N PHE A 142 47.20 33.10 30.96
CA PHE A 142 46.26 32.88 32.06
C PHE A 142 46.59 33.72 33.31
N GLY A 143 47.59 34.64 33.22
CA GLY A 143 48.02 35.44 34.35
C GLY A 143 48.80 34.67 35.42
N LEU A 144 49.18 33.40 35.15
CA LEU A 144 49.87 32.53 36.09
C LEU A 144 51.40 32.72 36.00
N LYS A 145 52.03 33.08 37.13
CA LYS A 145 53.48 33.18 37.25
C LYS A 145 53.96 32.30 38.41
N PHE A 146 54.67 31.25 38.09
CA PHE A 146 55.26 30.36 39.11
C PHE A 146 56.76 30.56 39.17
N PRO A 147 57.36 30.76 40.37
CA PRO A 147 58.79 30.85 40.49
C PRO A 147 59.50 29.59 39.99
N GLY A 148 60.41 29.74 39.05
CA GLY A 148 61.21 28.64 38.49
C GLY A 148 60.52 27.89 37.30
N VAL A 149 59.29 28.26 36.89
CA VAL A 149 58.59 27.67 35.75
C VAL A 149 58.61 28.67 34.59
N LYS A 150 59.00 28.20 33.39
CA LYS A 150 58.90 29.02 32.15
C LYS A 150 57.45 29.37 31.84
N PRO A 151 57.20 30.60 31.34
CA PRO A 151 55.81 31.00 30.96
C PRO A 151 55.18 30.12 29.92
N ILE A 152 55.99 29.50 29.08
CA ILE A 152 55.52 28.55 28.04
C ILE A 152 55.98 27.15 28.45
N VAL A 153 55.04 26.25 28.70
CA VAL A 153 55.31 24.86 29.07
C VAL A 153 54.94 23.95 27.88
N GLY A 154 55.94 23.12 27.50
CA GLY A 154 55.76 22.21 26.37
C GLY A 154 56.71 22.49 25.20
N PRO A 155 56.55 21.81 24.04
CA PRO A 155 55.49 20.83 23.79
C PRO A 155 55.63 19.57 24.67
N PHE A 156 54.50 19.04 25.15
CA PHE A 156 54.40 17.74 25.83
C PHE A 156 53.25 16.95 25.29
N GLN A 157 53.40 15.63 25.33
CA GLN A 157 52.35 14.69 24.90
C GLN A 157 51.42 14.38 26.07
N VAL A 158 50.15 14.28 25.77
CA VAL A 158 49.11 13.77 26.67
C VAL A 158 48.47 12.56 26.02
N VAL A 159 48.44 11.48 26.73
CA VAL A 159 47.74 10.24 26.33
C VAL A 159 46.58 10.06 27.28
N ASP A 160 45.39 9.91 26.74
CA ASP A 160 44.15 9.72 27.51
C ASP A 160 43.38 8.53 26.95
N PHE A 161 43.24 7.48 27.76
CA PHE A 161 42.41 6.30 27.48
C PHE A 161 41.30 6.26 28.50
N ARG A 162 40.04 6.51 28.06
CA ARG A 162 38.96 6.75 29.00
C ARG A 162 37.63 6.09 28.55
N ALA A 163 36.93 5.49 29.51
CA ALA A 163 35.54 5.05 29.37
C ALA A 163 34.62 6.07 30.07
N TYR A 164 33.57 6.49 29.37
CA TYR A 164 32.57 7.40 29.90
C TYR A 164 31.24 6.64 30.10
N LEU A 165 30.62 6.84 31.25
CA LEU A 165 29.28 6.36 31.56
C LEU A 165 28.35 7.57 31.67
N THR A 166 27.24 7.52 30.99
CA THR A 166 26.16 8.50 31.13
C THR A 166 24.83 7.77 31.31
N GLN A 167 24.06 8.14 32.34
CA GLN A 167 22.75 7.58 32.64
C GLN A 167 21.78 8.66 33.09
N ASN A 168 20.63 8.77 32.42
CA ASN A 168 19.50 9.54 32.92
C ASN A 168 18.78 8.71 34.00
N LEU A 169 18.73 9.21 35.22
CA LEU A 169 18.03 8.57 36.32
C LEU A 169 16.55 8.92 36.32
N VAL A 170 16.24 10.21 36.11
CA VAL A 170 14.88 10.72 35.98
C VAL A 170 14.83 11.67 34.80
N ASN A 171 14.10 11.25 33.75
CA ASN A 171 13.81 12.09 32.59
C ASN A 171 12.43 11.68 32.05
N VAL A 172 11.40 12.42 32.50
CA VAL A 172 9.99 12.13 32.14
C VAL A 172 9.76 12.36 30.65
N GLN A 173 10.39 13.37 30.06
CA GLN A 173 10.30 13.63 28.62
C GLN A 173 10.82 12.43 27.79
N SER A 174 11.99 11.88 28.12
CA SER A 174 12.53 10.71 27.45
C SER A 174 11.63 9.47 27.64
N LEU A 175 11.02 9.30 28.81
CA LEU A 175 10.08 8.22 29.08
C LEU A 175 8.83 8.34 28.18
N GLU A 176 8.23 9.53 28.10
CA GLU A 176 7.05 9.76 27.28
C GLU A 176 7.36 9.66 25.77
N ASN A 177 8.55 10.09 25.34
CA ASN A 177 9.00 9.88 23.96
C ASN A 177 9.14 8.38 23.62
N TYR A 178 9.66 7.57 24.56
CA TYR A 178 9.69 6.11 24.39
C TYR A 178 8.26 5.52 24.32
N ILE A 179 7.32 5.99 25.16
CA ILE A 179 5.92 5.58 25.14
C ILE A 179 5.27 5.94 23.78
N ALA A 180 5.51 7.15 23.28
CA ALA A 180 5.06 7.58 21.96
C ALA A 180 5.61 6.68 20.85
N ALA A 181 6.91 6.40 20.87
CA ALA A 181 7.56 5.50 19.90
C ALA A 181 7.04 4.06 19.98
N LYS A 182 6.71 3.57 21.20
CA LYS A 182 6.06 2.27 21.41
C LYS A 182 4.68 2.20 20.76
N HIS A 183 3.85 3.25 20.90
CA HIS A 183 2.55 3.32 20.25
C HIS A 183 2.66 3.48 18.73
N ASN A 184 3.65 4.24 18.23
CA ASN A 184 3.96 4.33 16.80
C ASN A 184 4.36 2.97 16.21
N PHE A 185 5.18 2.20 16.92
CA PHE A 185 5.51 0.83 16.51
C PHE A 185 4.27 -0.08 16.49
N GLN A 186 3.39 0.01 17.48
CA GLN A 186 2.16 -0.78 17.53
C GLN A 186 1.20 -0.38 16.39
N SER A 187 1.09 0.91 16.09
CA SER A 187 0.35 1.40 14.92
C SER A 187 0.92 0.83 13.61
N ALA A 188 2.23 0.91 13.40
CA ALA A 188 2.87 0.36 12.20
C ALA A 188 2.70 -1.16 12.07
N LYS A 189 2.68 -1.89 13.19
CA LYS A 189 2.38 -3.33 13.20
C LYS A 189 0.96 -3.60 12.73
N LEU A 190 -0.03 -2.88 13.27
CA LEU A 190 -1.43 -3.03 12.90
C LEU A 190 -1.69 -2.63 11.43
N THR A 191 -1.00 -1.60 10.95
CA THR A 191 -1.04 -1.21 9.52
C THR A 191 -0.46 -2.31 8.62
N ALA A 192 0.61 -3.00 9.05
CA ALA A 192 1.15 -4.14 8.32
C ALA A 192 0.21 -5.37 8.33
N GLU A 193 -0.58 -5.55 9.40
CA GLU A 193 -1.65 -6.56 9.46
C GLU A 193 -2.82 -6.16 8.53
N ASP A 194 -3.22 -4.89 8.48
CA ASP A 194 -4.25 -4.38 7.57
C ASP A 194 -3.88 -4.54 6.09
N ALA A 195 -2.60 -4.35 5.75
CA ALA A 195 -2.10 -4.56 4.40
C ALA A 195 -2.38 -5.97 3.86
N ARG A 196 -2.51 -6.97 4.71
CA ARG A 196 -2.85 -8.34 4.32
C ARG A 196 -4.28 -8.44 3.81
N ASP A 197 -5.23 -7.76 4.46
CA ASP A 197 -6.62 -7.69 3.99
C ASP A 197 -6.71 -6.99 2.63
N MET A 198 -5.90 -5.95 2.41
CA MET A 198 -5.79 -5.27 1.11
C MET A 198 -5.24 -6.19 0.01
N VAL A 199 -4.24 -7.02 0.33
CA VAL A 199 -3.70 -8.00 -0.64
C VAL A 199 -4.76 -9.04 -0.99
N VAL A 200 -5.52 -9.55 -0.03
CA VAL A 200 -6.63 -10.50 -0.30
C VAL A 200 -7.63 -9.88 -1.25
N LEU A 201 -8.04 -8.62 -1.03
CA LEU A 201 -8.94 -7.90 -1.92
C LEU A 201 -8.35 -7.74 -3.33
N THR A 202 -7.09 -7.28 -3.43
CA THR A 202 -6.44 -7.00 -4.71
C THR A 202 -6.21 -8.27 -5.54
N VAL A 203 -5.68 -9.32 -4.91
CA VAL A 203 -5.45 -10.62 -5.56
C VAL A 203 -6.77 -11.29 -5.92
N GLY A 204 -7.74 -11.27 -5.00
CA GLY A 204 -9.07 -11.82 -5.24
C GLY A 204 -9.77 -11.16 -6.42
N ASN A 205 -9.72 -9.83 -6.49
CA ASN A 205 -10.27 -9.08 -7.62
C ASN A 205 -9.56 -9.44 -8.96
N ALA A 206 -8.23 -9.48 -8.97
CA ALA A 206 -7.46 -9.86 -10.16
C ALA A 206 -7.73 -11.31 -10.60
N TYR A 207 -7.99 -12.21 -9.66
CA TYR A 207 -8.35 -13.60 -9.95
C TYR A 207 -9.77 -13.71 -10.51
N LEU A 208 -10.73 -13.01 -9.89
CA LEU A 208 -12.14 -13.02 -10.32
C LEU A 208 -12.34 -12.42 -11.72
N ILE A 209 -11.56 -11.39 -12.10
CA ILE A 209 -11.61 -10.84 -13.46
C ILE A 209 -11.11 -11.87 -14.48
N CYS A 210 -10.06 -12.63 -14.17
CA CYS A 210 -9.60 -13.71 -15.04
C CYS A 210 -10.65 -14.83 -15.21
N ILE A 211 -11.44 -15.15 -14.16
CA ILE A 211 -12.56 -16.11 -14.26
C ILE A 211 -13.66 -15.53 -15.17
N ALA A 212 -14.01 -14.26 -14.99
CA ALA A 212 -15.03 -13.61 -15.81
C ALA A 212 -14.63 -13.59 -17.30
N ASP A 213 -13.35 -13.30 -17.59
CA ASP A 213 -12.83 -13.32 -18.97
C ASP A 213 -12.79 -14.74 -19.55
N ALA A 214 -12.45 -15.75 -18.74
CA ALA A 214 -12.53 -17.14 -19.18
C ALA A 214 -13.96 -17.55 -19.54
N SER A 215 -14.94 -17.17 -18.70
CA SER A 215 -16.37 -17.40 -18.96
C SER A 215 -16.85 -16.66 -20.21
N ARG A 216 -16.34 -15.46 -20.45
CA ARG A 216 -16.62 -14.69 -21.69
C ARG A 216 -16.12 -15.41 -22.93
N ILE A 217 -14.93 -15.99 -22.90
CA ILE A 217 -14.37 -16.76 -24.02
C ILE A 217 -15.25 -17.98 -24.31
N GLU A 218 -15.75 -18.68 -23.27
CA GLU A 218 -16.69 -19.80 -23.45
C GLU A 218 -17.99 -19.37 -24.13
N ALA A 219 -18.56 -18.22 -23.71
CA ALA A 219 -19.75 -17.65 -24.32
C ALA A 219 -19.51 -17.29 -25.80
N VAL A 220 -18.42 -16.58 -26.11
CA VAL A 220 -18.05 -16.20 -27.49
C VAL A 220 -17.81 -17.43 -28.37
N HIS A 221 -17.22 -18.52 -27.84
CA HIS A 221 -17.12 -19.78 -28.59
C HIS A 221 -18.46 -20.38 -28.96
N ALA A 222 -19.45 -20.34 -28.06
CA ALA A 222 -20.81 -20.83 -28.35
C ALA A 222 -21.52 -19.92 -29.38
N GLU A 223 -21.33 -18.60 -29.29
CA GLU A 223 -21.84 -17.61 -30.23
C GLU A 223 -21.21 -17.75 -31.61
N LEU A 224 -19.88 -17.96 -31.69
CA LEU A 224 -19.17 -18.23 -32.94
C LEU A 224 -19.68 -19.49 -33.62
N ALA A 225 -19.94 -20.59 -32.87
CA ALA A 225 -20.49 -21.83 -33.43
C ALA A 225 -21.91 -21.60 -33.98
N THR A 226 -22.73 -20.78 -33.29
CA THR A 226 -24.08 -20.42 -33.73
C THR A 226 -24.03 -19.57 -35.00
N SER A 227 -23.15 -18.56 -35.07
CA SER A 227 -22.99 -17.71 -36.25
C SER A 227 -22.42 -18.48 -37.45
N GLN A 228 -21.52 -19.44 -37.22
CA GLN A 228 -21.05 -20.36 -38.28
C GLN A 228 -22.21 -21.16 -38.88
N LEU A 229 -23.05 -21.76 -38.03
CA LEU A 229 -24.21 -22.52 -38.46
C LEU A 229 -25.19 -21.64 -39.23
N SER A 230 -25.46 -20.41 -38.75
CA SER A 230 -26.35 -19.45 -39.43
C SER A 230 -25.82 -19.07 -40.81
N PHE A 231 -24.52 -18.86 -40.96
CA PHE A 231 -23.90 -18.58 -42.25
C PHE A 231 -24.01 -19.76 -43.24
N GLU A 232 -23.75 -20.98 -42.76
CA GLU A 232 -23.93 -22.20 -43.58
C GLU A 232 -25.36 -22.38 -44.08
N GLN A 233 -26.32 -22.13 -43.20
CA GLN A 233 -27.78 -22.21 -43.52
C GLN A 233 -28.21 -21.12 -44.51
N ALA A 234 -27.78 -19.88 -44.32
CA ALA A 234 -28.08 -18.77 -45.21
C ALA A 234 -27.50 -19.04 -46.61
N THR A 235 -26.30 -19.61 -46.69
CA THR A 235 -25.65 -20.00 -47.95
C THR A 235 -26.42 -21.10 -48.64
N ALA A 236 -26.77 -22.17 -47.92
CA ALA A 236 -27.56 -23.30 -48.50
C ALA A 236 -28.95 -22.85 -48.99
N SER A 237 -29.61 -21.95 -48.26
CA SER A 237 -30.90 -21.38 -48.65
C SER A 237 -30.81 -20.51 -49.89
N HIS A 238 -29.73 -19.74 -50.03
CA HIS A 238 -29.45 -18.95 -51.22
C HIS A 238 -29.17 -19.83 -52.42
N ASP A 239 -28.33 -20.85 -52.30
CA ASP A 239 -27.98 -21.78 -53.37
C ASP A 239 -29.21 -22.59 -53.85
N ALA A 240 -30.16 -22.86 -52.93
CA ALA A 240 -31.44 -23.43 -53.29
C ALA A 240 -32.44 -22.41 -53.89
N GLY A 241 -32.06 -21.13 -54.01
CA GLY A 241 -32.92 -20.09 -54.60
C GLY A 241 -34.05 -19.62 -53.70
N VAL A 242 -34.03 -19.96 -52.39
CA VAL A 242 -35.09 -19.64 -51.41
C VAL A 242 -34.84 -18.27 -50.74
N SER A 243 -33.60 -17.87 -50.54
CA SER A 243 -33.26 -16.61 -49.88
C SER A 243 -32.40 -15.68 -50.73
N PRO A 244 -32.49 -14.35 -50.54
CA PRO A 244 -31.70 -13.39 -51.27
C PRO A 244 -30.25 -13.36 -50.78
N ARG A 245 -29.30 -12.96 -51.63
CA ARG A 245 -27.85 -12.87 -51.31
C ARG A 245 -27.55 -11.95 -50.08
N ILE A 246 -28.40 -10.99 -49.78
CA ILE A 246 -28.22 -10.09 -48.64
C ILE A 246 -28.20 -10.86 -47.30
N ASP A 247 -28.94 -11.97 -47.17
CA ASP A 247 -28.98 -12.79 -45.97
C ASP A 247 -27.62 -13.50 -45.75
N VAL A 248 -27.01 -14.01 -46.84
CA VAL A 248 -25.65 -14.58 -46.78
C VAL A 248 -24.62 -13.54 -46.34
N LEU A 249 -24.71 -12.32 -46.91
CA LEU A 249 -23.76 -11.25 -46.55
C LEU A 249 -23.93 -10.81 -45.08
N ARG A 250 -25.14 -10.76 -44.54
CA ARG A 250 -25.40 -10.46 -43.11
C ARG A 250 -24.80 -11.54 -42.23
N ALA A 251 -25.14 -12.80 -42.47
CA ALA A 251 -24.63 -13.94 -41.70
C ALA A 251 -23.08 -14.01 -41.76
N GLN A 252 -22.48 -13.63 -42.90
CA GLN A 252 -21.04 -13.55 -43.03
C GLN A 252 -20.43 -12.43 -42.16
N VAL A 253 -21.07 -11.26 -42.10
CA VAL A 253 -20.67 -10.15 -41.23
C VAL A 253 -20.74 -10.54 -39.76
N ASP A 254 -21.85 -11.19 -39.36
CA ASP A 254 -22.05 -11.67 -37.98
C ASP A 254 -20.98 -12.68 -37.60
N LEU A 255 -20.66 -13.67 -38.46
CA LEU A 255 -19.54 -14.60 -38.24
C LEU A 255 -18.18 -13.91 -38.07
N GLN A 256 -17.90 -12.88 -38.90
CA GLN A 256 -16.65 -12.14 -38.80
C GLN A 256 -16.57 -11.31 -37.52
N ASN A 257 -17.70 -10.75 -37.07
CA ASN A 257 -17.78 -10.03 -35.79
C ASN A 257 -17.46 -10.97 -34.62
N GLU A 258 -18.02 -12.20 -34.59
CA GLU A 258 -17.74 -13.16 -33.54
C GLU A 258 -16.28 -13.65 -33.55
N GLN A 259 -15.68 -13.81 -34.73
CA GLN A 259 -14.23 -14.07 -34.83
C GLN A 259 -13.39 -12.95 -34.24
N GLN A 260 -13.75 -11.69 -34.49
CA GLN A 260 -13.12 -10.53 -33.90
C GLN A 260 -13.30 -10.49 -32.39
N ASN A 261 -14.52 -10.78 -31.88
CA ASN A 261 -14.83 -10.84 -30.45
C ASN A 261 -13.96 -11.90 -29.75
N LEU A 262 -13.79 -13.08 -30.34
CA LEU A 262 -12.93 -14.13 -29.80
C LEU A 262 -11.47 -13.70 -29.69
N ILE A 263 -10.92 -13.05 -30.73
CA ILE A 263 -9.54 -12.53 -30.72
C ILE A 263 -9.39 -11.50 -29.59
N SER A 264 -10.36 -10.58 -29.45
CA SER A 264 -10.36 -9.54 -28.42
C SER A 264 -10.43 -10.13 -27.02
N ALA A 265 -11.36 -11.06 -26.76
CA ALA A 265 -11.55 -11.72 -25.47
C ALA A 265 -10.31 -12.54 -25.07
N THR A 266 -9.73 -13.30 -26.01
CA THR A 266 -8.50 -14.07 -25.77
C THR A 266 -7.32 -13.18 -25.40
N ASN A 267 -7.16 -12.05 -26.10
CA ASN A 267 -6.11 -11.08 -25.80
C ASN A 267 -6.33 -10.41 -24.43
N GLN A 268 -7.57 -10.12 -24.05
CA GLN A 268 -7.90 -9.54 -22.75
C GLN A 268 -7.57 -10.51 -21.61
N LEU A 269 -8.02 -11.77 -21.69
CA LEU A 269 -7.66 -12.79 -20.69
C LEU A 269 -6.14 -12.95 -20.56
N ALA A 270 -5.40 -12.91 -21.67
CA ALA A 270 -3.94 -12.98 -21.61
C ALA A 270 -3.31 -11.82 -20.84
N LYS A 271 -3.81 -10.59 -21.05
CA LYS A 271 -3.37 -9.39 -20.29
C LYS A 271 -3.70 -9.50 -18.82
N ASP A 272 -4.92 -9.94 -18.46
CA ASP A 272 -5.37 -10.02 -17.08
C ASP A 272 -4.64 -11.16 -16.34
N LYS A 273 -4.32 -12.26 -17.02
CA LYS A 273 -3.40 -13.27 -16.49
C LYS A 273 -2.01 -12.71 -16.20
N LEU A 274 -1.44 -11.86 -17.06
CA LEU A 274 -0.16 -11.20 -16.79
C LEU A 274 -0.25 -10.24 -15.59
N ALA A 275 -1.37 -9.50 -15.46
CA ALA A 275 -1.61 -8.64 -14.32
C ALA A 275 -1.73 -9.44 -13.01
N LEU A 276 -2.45 -10.56 -13.02
CA LEU A 276 -2.53 -11.47 -11.88
C LEU A 276 -1.16 -12.05 -11.53
N ALA A 277 -0.40 -12.56 -12.53
CA ALA A 277 0.96 -13.08 -12.32
C ALA A 277 1.88 -12.05 -11.65
N ARG A 278 1.82 -10.79 -12.12
CA ARG A 278 2.55 -9.68 -11.50
C ARG A 278 2.12 -9.41 -10.07
N THR A 279 0.83 -9.52 -9.75
CA THR A 279 0.30 -9.25 -8.40
C THR A 279 0.70 -10.32 -7.39
N ILE A 280 0.81 -11.60 -7.83
CA ILE A 280 1.14 -12.74 -6.96
C ILE A 280 2.60 -13.20 -7.04
N GLY A 281 3.48 -12.47 -7.75
CA GLY A 281 4.90 -12.80 -7.86
C GLY A 281 5.22 -14.04 -8.68
N LEU A 282 4.37 -14.38 -9.64
CA LEU A 282 4.63 -15.45 -10.57
C LEU A 282 5.46 -14.92 -11.74
N PRO A 283 6.46 -15.67 -12.26
CA PRO A 283 7.15 -15.30 -13.49
C PRO A 283 6.15 -15.10 -14.65
N LEU A 284 6.29 -14.02 -15.41
CA LEU A 284 5.35 -13.66 -16.47
C LEU A 284 5.27 -14.66 -17.63
N ASP A 285 6.31 -15.47 -17.79
CA ASP A 285 6.42 -16.55 -18.77
C ASP A 285 5.94 -17.92 -18.26
N GLN A 286 5.44 -17.99 -17.00
CA GLN A 286 4.86 -19.20 -16.43
C GLN A 286 3.41 -19.38 -16.91
N PRO A 287 3.10 -20.42 -17.72
CA PRO A 287 1.73 -20.70 -18.09
C PRO A 287 0.94 -21.23 -16.89
N PHE A 288 -0.30 -20.78 -16.75
CA PHE A 288 -1.22 -21.29 -15.75
C PHE A 288 -2.67 -21.29 -16.21
N THR A 289 -3.45 -22.18 -15.62
CA THR A 289 -4.93 -22.27 -15.75
C THR A 289 -5.58 -22.07 -14.41
N LEU A 290 -6.76 -21.45 -14.41
CA LEU A 290 -7.57 -21.27 -13.22
C LEU A 290 -8.34 -22.56 -12.93
N SER A 291 -8.30 -23.02 -11.67
CA SER A 291 -9.00 -24.24 -11.27
C SER A 291 -10.41 -24.00 -10.76
N ASP A 292 -10.70 -22.75 -10.33
CA ASP A 292 -11.97 -22.43 -9.70
C ASP A 292 -12.96 -21.83 -10.71
N THR A 293 -14.22 -22.10 -10.45
CA THR A 293 -15.36 -21.37 -11.03
C THR A 293 -15.95 -20.47 -9.95
N ALA A 294 -16.45 -19.29 -10.32
CA ALA A 294 -17.07 -18.36 -9.37
C ALA A 294 -18.59 -18.42 -9.45
N PRO A 295 -19.25 -19.46 -8.85
CA PRO A 295 -20.68 -19.60 -8.91
C PRO A 295 -21.39 -18.50 -8.10
N PHE A 296 -22.65 -18.25 -8.44
CA PHE A 296 -23.51 -17.42 -7.60
C PHE A 296 -23.82 -18.17 -6.30
N ALA A 297 -23.41 -17.57 -5.17
CA ALA A 297 -23.83 -18.00 -3.84
C ALA A 297 -24.39 -16.77 -3.10
N ALA A 298 -25.68 -16.80 -2.79
CA ALA A 298 -26.30 -15.71 -2.02
C ALA A 298 -25.66 -15.62 -0.62
N LEU A 299 -25.40 -14.40 -0.16
CA LEU A 299 -24.97 -14.13 1.21
C LEU A 299 -26.22 -13.86 2.07
N GLU A 300 -26.22 -14.32 3.32
CA GLU A 300 -27.28 -13.97 4.26
C GLU A 300 -27.30 -12.45 4.52
N GLN A 301 -28.50 -11.90 4.63
CA GLN A 301 -28.66 -10.47 4.92
C GLN A 301 -28.16 -10.18 6.32
N MET A 302 -27.22 -9.23 6.42
CA MET A 302 -26.65 -8.77 7.68
C MET A 302 -27.25 -7.42 8.07
N ASN A 303 -27.57 -7.26 9.35
CA ASN A 303 -28.00 -5.97 9.88
C ASN A 303 -26.83 -4.97 9.83
N PRO A 304 -27.02 -3.77 9.22
CA PRO A 304 -25.94 -2.77 9.07
C PRO A 304 -25.29 -2.36 10.39
N GLN A 305 -26.08 -2.19 11.45
CA GLN A 305 -25.57 -1.84 12.76
C GLN A 305 -24.66 -2.93 13.34
N GLN A 306 -25.05 -4.20 13.23
CA GLN A 306 -24.22 -5.33 13.67
C GLN A 306 -22.95 -5.48 12.83
N ALA A 307 -23.03 -5.22 11.52
CA ALA A 307 -21.89 -5.22 10.62
C ALA A 307 -20.88 -4.14 11.02
N PHE A 308 -21.36 -2.92 11.30
CA PHE A 308 -20.50 -1.82 11.75
C PHE A 308 -19.84 -2.12 13.12
N GLU A 309 -20.57 -2.66 14.09
CA GLU A 309 -19.99 -3.06 15.38
C GLU A 309 -18.89 -4.14 15.22
N ARG A 310 -19.08 -5.10 14.31
CA ARG A 310 -18.05 -6.08 13.96
C ARG A 310 -16.83 -5.41 13.32
N ALA A 311 -17.05 -4.48 12.40
CA ALA A 311 -15.98 -3.73 11.75
C ALA A 311 -15.16 -2.91 12.76
N LEU A 312 -15.80 -2.22 13.69
CA LEU A 312 -15.13 -1.47 14.77
C LEU A 312 -14.23 -2.37 15.63
N ALA A 313 -14.63 -3.61 15.87
CA ALA A 313 -13.87 -4.56 16.69
C ALA A 313 -12.72 -5.24 15.93
N ALA A 314 -12.89 -5.49 14.61
CA ALA A 314 -11.98 -6.33 13.83
C ALA A 314 -10.96 -5.53 13.00
N ARG A 315 -11.30 -4.30 12.56
CA ARG A 315 -10.47 -3.52 11.63
C ARG A 315 -9.16 -3.07 12.26
N LYS A 316 -8.07 -3.45 11.61
CA LYS A 316 -6.70 -3.16 12.06
C LYS A 316 -6.28 -1.72 11.80
N ASP A 317 -6.80 -1.10 10.74
CA ASP A 317 -6.56 0.31 10.41
C ASP A 317 -7.15 1.26 11.48
N LEU A 318 -8.36 0.99 12.01
CA LEU A 318 -8.94 1.74 13.13
C LEU A 318 -8.10 1.57 14.41
N ALA A 319 -7.69 0.33 14.71
CA ALA A 319 -6.83 0.06 15.84
C ALA A 319 -5.46 0.77 15.69
N ALA A 320 -4.90 0.83 14.48
CA ALA A 320 -3.66 1.55 14.18
C ALA A 320 -3.80 3.06 14.44
N SER A 321 -4.91 3.65 13.99
CA SER A 321 -5.20 5.07 14.21
C SER A 321 -5.44 5.39 15.70
N ALA A 322 -6.09 4.48 16.44
CA ALA A 322 -6.23 4.62 17.89
C ALA A 322 -4.85 4.60 18.61
N GLU A 323 -3.91 3.77 18.14
CA GLU A 323 -2.53 3.79 18.66
C GLU A 323 -1.80 5.10 18.31
N GLN A 324 -2.06 5.71 17.13
CA GLN A 324 -1.52 7.03 16.79
C GLN A 324 -2.04 8.13 17.72
N VAL A 325 -3.31 8.08 18.12
CA VAL A 325 -3.86 9.01 19.11
C VAL A 325 -3.14 8.87 20.45
N LYS A 326 -2.85 7.62 20.89
CA LYS A 326 -2.08 7.37 22.12
C LYS A 326 -0.65 7.88 22.00
N ALA A 327 0.00 7.70 20.83
CA ALA A 327 1.33 8.23 20.56
C ALA A 327 1.36 9.76 20.63
N ALA A 328 0.39 10.42 20.01
CA ALA A 328 0.26 11.89 20.04
C ALA A 328 -0.01 12.40 21.46
N ARG A 329 -0.80 11.68 22.27
CA ARG A 329 -1.04 12.03 23.68
C ARG A 329 0.24 11.90 24.51
N ALA A 330 1.03 10.86 24.31
CA ALA A 330 2.33 10.73 24.96
C ALA A 330 3.29 11.85 24.54
N GLY A 331 3.28 12.25 23.25
CA GLY A 331 4.01 13.42 22.76
C GLY A 331 3.57 14.72 23.44
N GLN A 332 2.27 14.92 23.68
CA GLN A 332 1.74 16.05 24.44
C GLN A 332 2.28 16.06 25.89
N THR A 333 2.30 14.88 26.55
CA THR A 333 2.85 14.75 27.90
C THR A 333 4.36 14.99 27.90
N ALA A 334 5.08 14.53 26.88
CA ALA A 334 6.51 14.77 26.71
C ALA A 334 6.86 16.25 26.57
N ALA A 335 6.07 17.00 25.78
CA ALA A 335 6.23 18.45 25.63
C ALA A 335 5.97 19.20 26.96
N PHE A 336 5.03 18.74 27.77
CA PHE A 336 4.86 19.27 29.12
C PHE A 336 6.02 18.89 30.04
N ALA A 337 6.54 17.67 29.93
CA ALA A 337 7.61 17.16 30.77
C ALA A 337 8.97 17.81 30.49
N ASP A 338 9.16 18.54 29.38
CA ASP A 338 10.35 19.35 29.11
C ASP A 338 10.60 20.45 30.19
N GLN A 339 9.56 20.81 30.93
CA GLN A 339 9.66 21.75 32.05
C GLN A 339 10.10 21.12 33.37
N LEU A 340 10.10 19.78 33.44
CA LEU A 340 10.44 19.08 34.69
C LEU A 340 11.95 18.96 34.85
N PRO A 341 12.45 18.92 36.12
CA PRO A 341 13.84 18.65 36.38
C PRO A 341 14.29 17.30 35.85
N VAL A 342 15.47 17.25 35.23
CA VAL A 342 16.14 16.05 34.79
C VAL A 342 17.28 15.72 35.74
N ALA A 343 17.30 14.51 36.27
CA ALA A 343 18.40 14.00 37.07
C ALA A 343 19.22 12.98 36.25
N ARG A 344 20.52 13.21 36.15
CA ARG A 344 21.47 12.34 35.47
C ARG A 344 22.71 12.06 36.29
N VAL A 345 23.30 10.91 36.04
CA VAL A 345 24.63 10.55 36.57
C VAL A 345 25.54 10.37 35.36
N TYR A 346 26.72 10.95 35.44
CA TYR A 346 27.75 10.70 34.46
C TYR A 346 29.13 10.63 35.18
N GLY A 347 30.03 9.89 34.58
CA GLY A 347 31.36 9.74 35.10
C GLY A 347 32.28 9.12 34.07
N ASP A 348 33.54 9.14 34.40
CA ASP A 348 34.60 8.54 33.60
C ASP A 348 35.57 7.78 34.45
N PHE A 349 36.18 6.80 33.86
CA PHE A 349 37.32 6.04 34.41
C PHE A 349 38.32 5.81 33.28
N GLY A 350 39.60 6.15 33.53
CA GLY A 350 40.61 5.97 32.52
C GLY A 350 42.01 6.27 33.00
N ASP A 351 42.98 6.11 32.12
CA ASP A 351 44.40 6.41 32.32
C ASP A 351 44.79 7.69 31.57
N LEU A 352 45.38 8.64 32.32
CA LEU A 352 45.88 9.89 31.81
C LEU A 352 47.40 9.99 32.09
N GLY A 353 48.19 10.32 31.08
CA GLY A 353 49.62 10.47 31.26
C GLY A 353 50.34 11.05 30.06
N THR A 354 51.67 11.11 30.12
CA THR A 354 52.52 11.62 29.04
C THR A 354 52.87 10.54 28.02
N THR A 355 52.86 9.29 28.41
CA THR A 355 53.05 8.11 27.55
C THR A 355 52.20 6.96 28.10
N PRO A 356 51.89 5.92 27.29
CA PRO A 356 51.13 4.77 27.77
C PRO A 356 51.75 4.05 28.99
N GLY A 357 53.07 4.12 29.16
CA GLY A 357 53.77 3.53 30.30
C GLY A 357 53.95 4.48 31.50
N HIS A 358 53.55 5.72 31.39
CA HIS A 358 53.59 6.74 32.45
C HIS A 358 52.23 7.44 32.57
N SER A 359 51.17 6.64 32.52
CA SER A 359 49.79 7.05 32.78
C SER A 359 49.35 6.53 34.13
N HIS A 360 48.40 7.23 34.72
CA HIS A 360 47.82 6.87 36.02
C HIS A 360 46.30 6.89 35.91
N GLY A 361 45.64 5.93 36.61
CA GLY A 361 44.22 5.84 36.69
C GLY A 361 43.57 7.08 37.28
N THR A 362 42.60 7.64 36.60
CA THR A 362 41.79 8.77 37.05
C THR A 362 40.33 8.45 36.90
N TYR A 363 39.49 9.01 37.73
CA TYR A 363 38.03 8.88 37.59
C TYR A 363 37.31 10.14 38.02
N THR A 364 36.13 10.33 37.44
CA THR A 364 35.17 11.35 37.84
C THR A 364 33.79 10.69 37.99
N ALA A 365 33.03 11.05 39.02
CA ALA A 365 31.68 10.63 39.19
C ALA A 365 30.83 11.87 39.61
N THR A 366 29.81 12.20 38.80
CA THR A 366 29.01 13.41 39.01
C THR A 366 27.52 13.04 38.92
N GLY A 367 26.77 13.45 39.93
CA GLY A 367 25.33 13.51 39.90
C GLY A 367 24.87 14.94 39.62
N GLU A 368 24.01 15.13 38.64
CA GLU A 368 23.54 16.45 38.23
C GLU A 368 22.01 16.47 38.17
N VAL A 369 21.42 17.53 38.66
CA VAL A 369 20.00 17.85 38.48
C VAL A 369 19.88 19.19 37.75
N THR A 370 19.30 19.15 36.56
CA THR A 370 19.10 20.33 35.72
C THR A 370 17.63 20.64 35.61
N ALA A 371 17.21 21.89 35.83
CA ALA A 371 15.85 22.35 35.64
C ALA A 371 15.83 23.64 34.79
N PRO A 372 14.98 23.74 33.77
CA PRO A 372 14.82 24.97 33.01
C PRO A 372 14.11 26.05 33.90
N ILE A 373 14.76 27.22 34.06
CA ILE A 373 14.21 28.29 34.91
C ILE A 373 13.41 29.31 34.09
N LEU A 374 13.82 29.57 32.83
CA LEU A 374 13.19 30.59 32.01
C LEU A 374 13.20 30.19 30.52
N GLN A 375 12.17 29.51 30.05
CA GLN A 375 11.98 29.07 28.65
C GLN A 375 10.54 29.26 28.16
N ILE A 376 9.84 30.33 28.60
CA ILE A 376 8.39 30.49 28.43
C ILE A 376 7.92 30.36 26.99
N ALA A 377 8.59 31.05 26.04
CA ALA A 377 8.17 31.04 24.64
C ALA A 377 8.40 29.67 23.97
N ARG A 378 9.54 29.02 24.25
CA ARG A 378 9.86 27.68 23.73
C ARG A 378 8.86 26.66 24.23
N THR A 379 8.66 26.57 25.52
CA THR A 379 7.77 25.63 26.16
C THR A 379 6.32 25.80 25.71
N ARG A 380 5.84 27.06 25.55
CA ARG A 380 4.51 27.33 25.04
C ARG A 380 4.38 26.88 23.58
N GLY A 381 5.38 27.17 22.74
CA GLY A 381 5.38 26.74 21.33
C GLY A 381 5.39 25.23 21.18
N GLU A 382 6.22 24.52 21.93
CA GLU A 382 6.27 23.04 21.91
C GLU A 382 4.95 22.41 22.37
N LYS A 383 4.33 23.00 23.40
CA LYS A 383 3.01 22.56 23.86
C LYS A 383 1.94 22.80 22.80
N ASP A 384 1.87 23.99 22.20
CA ASP A 384 0.87 24.32 21.17
C ASP A 384 1.01 23.39 19.96
N VAL A 385 2.25 23.03 19.56
CA VAL A 385 2.52 22.05 18.50
C VAL A 385 2.01 20.66 18.88
N ALA A 386 2.32 20.20 20.09
CA ALA A 386 1.92 18.88 20.57
C ALA A 386 0.39 18.77 20.75
N ASP A 387 -0.26 19.84 21.25
CA ASP A 387 -1.72 19.93 21.36
C ASP A 387 -2.37 19.84 19.96
N ALA A 388 -1.85 20.57 18.99
CA ALA A 388 -2.34 20.51 17.60
C ALA A 388 -2.16 19.13 16.96
N GLN A 389 -1.04 18.44 17.23
CA GLN A 389 -0.81 17.07 16.77
C GLN A 389 -1.80 16.08 17.39
N PHE A 390 -2.07 16.21 18.70
CA PHE A 390 -3.05 15.36 19.38
C PHE A 390 -4.46 15.57 18.85
N GLU A 391 -4.91 16.82 18.70
CA GLU A 391 -6.23 17.13 18.13
C GLU A 391 -6.34 16.64 16.67
N THR A 392 -5.28 16.77 15.88
CA THR A 392 -5.24 16.24 14.50
C THR A 392 -5.39 14.73 14.50
N ALA A 393 -4.66 14.01 15.34
CA ALA A 393 -4.76 12.54 15.42
C ALA A 393 -6.17 12.10 15.84
N ARG A 394 -6.77 12.80 16.82
CA ARG A 394 -8.13 12.54 17.29
C ARG A 394 -9.18 12.79 16.21
N ALA A 395 -9.06 13.91 15.49
CA ALA A 395 -9.97 14.25 14.40
C ALA A 395 -9.90 13.19 13.27
N ARG A 396 -8.69 12.76 12.90
CA ARG A 396 -8.49 11.69 11.89
C ARG A 396 -9.13 10.37 12.30
N LEU A 397 -8.97 9.96 13.57
CA LEU A 397 -9.63 8.75 14.07
C LEU A 397 -11.15 8.86 13.99
N SER A 398 -11.71 10.03 14.38
CA SER A 398 -13.16 10.28 14.30
C SER A 398 -13.67 10.22 12.86
N ASP A 399 -12.97 10.83 11.93
CA ASP A 399 -13.28 10.80 10.50
C ASP A 399 -13.22 9.36 9.94
N GLN A 400 -12.15 8.63 10.27
CA GLN A 400 -11.98 7.24 9.84
C GLN A 400 -13.08 6.30 10.36
N ILE A 401 -13.59 6.52 11.57
CA ILE A 401 -14.75 5.77 12.10
C ILE A 401 -15.99 6.01 11.21
N GLN A 402 -16.23 7.27 10.79
CA GLN A 402 -17.35 7.57 9.90
C GLN A 402 -17.14 6.99 8.49
N GLN A 403 -15.93 7.04 7.98
CA GLN A 403 -15.58 6.40 6.70
C GLN A 403 -15.84 4.89 6.75
N VAL A 404 -15.43 4.22 7.82
CA VAL A 404 -15.71 2.78 8.00
C VAL A 404 -17.21 2.49 8.07
N ASN A 405 -17.97 3.34 8.75
CA ASN A 405 -19.44 3.22 8.79
C ASN A 405 -20.03 3.32 7.38
N GLN A 406 -19.57 4.30 6.59
CA GLN A 406 -19.98 4.45 5.20
C GLN A 406 -19.58 3.23 4.35
N GLU A 407 -18.31 2.78 4.41
CA GLU A 407 -17.81 1.62 3.66
C GLU A 407 -18.64 0.34 3.92
N VAL A 408 -19.02 0.12 5.18
CA VAL A 408 -19.88 -1.03 5.56
C VAL A 408 -21.27 -0.90 4.94
N HIS A 409 -21.88 0.29 5.02
CA HIS A 409 -23.19 0.51 4.41
C HIS A 409 -23.17 0.38 2.90
N ASP A 410 -22.18 0.99 2.24
CA ASP A 410 -22.00 0.91 0.78
C ASP A 410 -21.81 -0.54 0.35
N SER A 411 -20.96 -1.32 1.04
CA SER A 411 -20.73 -2.72 0.72
C SER A 411 -21.98 -3.60 0.88
N LEU A 412 -22.84 -3.33 1.87
CA LEU A 412 -24.10 -4.05 2.05
C LEU A 412 -25.11 -3.71 0.94
N LEU A 413 -25.20 -2.44 0.55
CA LEU A 413 -26.03 -2.00 -0.58
C LEU A 413 -25.56 -2.60 -1.90
N ASP A 414 -24.24 -2.63 -2.13
CA ASP A 414 -23.65 -3.21 -3.33
C ASP A 414 -23.92 -4.71 -3.46
N ILE A 415 -23.85 -5.46 -2.36
CA ILE A 415 -24.18 -6.90 -2.35
C ILE A 415 -25.65 -7.12 -2.70
N GLU A 416 -26.55 -6.36 -2.09
CA GLU A 416 -27.98 -6.50 -2.35
C GLU A 416 -28.32 -6.15 -3.81
N ALA A 417 -27.77 -5.06 -4.32
CA ALA A 417 -27.94 -4.63 -5.71
C ALA A 417 -27.35 -5.67 -6.68
N ALA A 418 -26.13 -6.15 -6.43
CA ALA A 418 -25.47 -7.13 -7.27
C ALA A 418 -26.21 -8.49 -7.27
N ALA A 419 -26.72 -8.94 -6.13
CA ALA A 419 -27.52 -10.16 -6.06
C ALA A 419 -28.82 -10.08 -6.91
N ARG A 420 -29.51 -8.95 -6.84
CA ARG A 420 -30.71 -8.70 -7.68
C ARG A 420 -30.33 -8.60 -9.16
N LEU A 421 -29.18 -7.96 -9.47
CA LEU A 421 -28.70 -7.83 -10.84
C LEU A 421 -28.41 -9.22 -11.46
N VAL A 422 -27.76 -10.12 -10.72
CA VAL A 422 -27.51 -11.51 -11.17
C VAL A 422 -28.82 -12.23 -11.49
N GLN A 423 -29.83 -12.10 -10.65
CA GLN A 423 -31.15 -12.74 -10.92
C GLN A 423 -31.80 -12.18 -12.18
N THR A 424 -31.81 -10.86 -12.36
CA THR A 424 -32.40 -10.19 -13.52
C THR A 424 -31.65 -10.55 -14.81
N THR A 425 -30.31 -10.47 -14.79
CA THR A 425 -29.50 -10.78 -15.98
C THR A 425 -29.57 -12.26 -16.33
N ARG A 426 -29.70 -13.17 -15.36
CA ARG A 426 -29.94 -14.59 -15.63
C ARG A 426 -31.25 -14.79 -16.39
N SER A 427 -32.32 -14.17 -15.91
CA SER A 427 -33.62 -14.24 -16.61
C SER A 427 -33.56 -13.66 -18.02
N ASN A 428 -32.76 -12.57 -18.22
CA ASN A 428 -32.58 -12.00 -19.55
C ASN A 428 -31.84 -12.97 -20.50
N VAL A 429 -30.85 -13.72 -20.01
CA VAL A 429 -30.17 -14.76 -20.81
C VAL A 429 -31.12 -15.84 -21.23
N ASP A 430 -32.00 -16.33 -20.31
CA ASP A 430 -32.97 -17.35 -20.61
C ASP A 430 -33.96 -16.88 -21.69
N LEU A 431 -34.50 -15.65 -21.58
CA LEU A 431 -35.43 -15.05 -22.54
C LEU A 431 -34.76 -14.78 -23.91
N ALA A 432 -33.53 -14.23 -23.93
CA ALA A 432 -32.80 -13.95 -25.16
C ALA A 432 -32.46 -15.25 -25.93
N THR A 433 -32.16 -16.33 -25.19
CA THR A 433 -31.87 -17.64 -25.77
C THR A 433 -33.16 -18.25 -26.39
N GLU A 434 -34.30 -18.09 -25.73
CA GLU A 434 -35.60 -18.53 -26.26
C GLU A 434 -35.95 -17.74 -27.53
N GLU A 435 -35.81 -16.40 -27.52
CA GLU A 435 -36.04 -15.55 -28.69
C GLU A 435 -35.15 -15.94 -29.87
N LEU A 436 -33.86 -16.22 -29.63
CA LEU A 436 -32.95 -16.69 -30.67
C LEU A 436 -33.40 -18.02 -31.25
N SER A 437 -33.80 -18.96 -30.40
CA SER A 437 -34.30 -20.26 -30.84
C SER A 437 -35.55 -20.12 -31.73
N GLU A 438 -36.52 -19.28 -31.34
CA GLU A 438 -37.70 -19.01 -32.14
C GLU A 438 -37.40 -18.30 -33.45
N ALA A 439 -36.49 -17.30 -33.44
CA ALA A 439 -36.08 -16.60 -34.65
C ALA A 439 -35.45 -17.59 -35.67
N GLN A 440 -34.59 -18.49 -35.20
CA GLN A 440 -33.97 -19.52 -36.00
C GLN A 440 -35.01 -20.50 -36.60
N GLN A 441 -35.99 -20.96 -35.81
CA GLN A 441 -37.06 -21.85 -36.28
C GLN A 441 -37.90 -21.20 -37.38
N ARG A 442 -38.26 -19.91 -37.23
CA ARG A 442 -39.00 -19.13 -38.23
C ARG A 442 -38.23 -18.93 -39.53
N PHE A 443 -36.92 -18.65 -39.41
CA PHE A 443 -36.03 -18.55 -40.55
C PHE A 443 -35.91 -19.89 -41.31
N HIS A 444 -35.73 -21.00 -40.60
CA HIS A 444 -35.70 -22.35 -41.17
C HIS A 444 -37.00 -22.73 -41.88
N ALA A 445 -38.13 -22.31 -41.33
CA ALA A 445 -39.44 -22.54 -41.94
C ALA A 445 -39.70 -21.65 -43.16
N GLY A 446 -38.76 -20.74 -43.51
CA GLY A 446 -38.94 -19.78 -44.61
C GLY A 446 -39.99 -18.70 -44.36
N ILE A 447 -40.40 -18.51 -43.09
CA ILE A 447 -41.45 -17.55 -42.68
C ILE A 447 -40.88 -16.13 -42.50
N SER A 448 -39.57 -15.99 -42.18
CA SER A 448 -38.88 -14.73 -42.00
C SER A 448 -37.54 -14.70 -42.73
N ASP A 449 -36.98 -13.49 -42.95
CA ASP A 449 -35.61 -13.29 -43.39
C ASP A 449 -34.59 -13.51 -42.22
N ASN A 450 -33.30 -13.37 -42.47
CA ASN A 450 -32.24 -13.56 -41.48
C ASN A 450 -32.10 -12.39 -40.48
N LEU A 451 -32.76 -11.25 -40.66
CA LEU A 451 -32.58 -10.06 -39.81
C LEU A 451 -33.02 -10.32 -38.35
N PRO A 452 -34.15 -10.97 -38.05
CA PRO A 452 -34.52 -11.32 -36.67
C PRO A 452 -33.52 -12.29 -36.00
N VAL A 453 -32.91 -13.18 -36.74
CA VAL A 453 -31.88 -14.11 -36.21
C VAL A 453 -30.63 -13.30 -35.80
N SER A 454 -30.11 -12.43 -36.65
CA SER A 454 -28.98 -11.54 -36.34
C SER A 454 -29.26 -10.64 -35.13
N GLN A 455 -30.46 -10.09 -35.04
CA GLN A 455 -30.87 -9.26 -33.90
C GLN A 455 -30.93 -10.06 -32.59
N ALA A 456 -31.53 -11.25 -32.62
CA ALA A 456 -31.60 -12.14 -31.46
C ALA A 456 -30.23 -12.66 -31.02
N GLN A 457 -29.31 -12.91 -31.97
CA GLN A 457 -27.90 -13.23 -31.65
C GLN A 457 -27.23 -12.11 -30.89
N ALA A 458 -27.32 -10.87 -31.37
CA ALA A 458 -26.73 -9.70 -30.70
C ALA A 458 -27.34 -9.46 -29.31
N GLN A 459 -28.64 -9.74 -29.13
CA GLN A 459 -29.31 -9.65 -27.82
C GLN A 459 -28.79 -10.74 -26.86
N THR A 460 -28.62 -11.97 -27.35
CA THR A 460 -28.08 -13.09 -26.57
C THR A 460 -26.64 -12.80 -26.11
N GLU A 461 -25.77 -12.31 -27.01
CA GLU A 461 -24.41 -11.86 -26.67
C GLU A 461 -24.45 -10.79 -25.58
N GLN A 462 -25.27 -9.76 -25.76
CA GLN A 462 -25.41 -8.70 -24.76
C GLN A 462 -25.89 -9.22 -23.40
N ALA A 463 -26.87 -10.11 -23.37
CA ALA A 463 -27.42 -10.72 -22.16
C ALA A 463 -26.34 -11.57 -21.43
N ASN A 464 -25.57 -12.39 -22.16
CA ASN A 464 -24.48 -13.19 -21.63
C ASN A 464 -23.39 -12.30 -21.02
N ASN A 465 -22.97 -11.25 -21.72
CA ASN A 465 -21.97 -10.30 -21.25
C ASN A 465 -22.42 -9.57 -19.97
N GLN A 466 -23.69 -9.20 -19.87
CA GLN A 466 -24.29 -8.58 -18.68
C GLN A 466 -24.34 -9.57 -17.50
N TYR A 467 -24.68 -10.83 -17.74
CA TYR A 467 -24.75 -11.86 -16.71
C TYR A 467 -23.36 -12.18 -16.14
N ILE A 468 -22.33 -12.35 -16.98
CA ILE A 468 -20.95 -12.56 -16.57
C ILE A 468 -20.44 -11.37 -15.74
N SER A 469 -20.73 -10.14 -16.20
CA SER A 469 -20.40 -8.92 -15.45
C SER A 469 -21.11 -8.84 -14.10
N ALA A 470 -22.38 -9.22 -14.02
CA ALA A 470 -23.15 -9.25 -12.77
C ALA A 470 -22.58 -10.27 -11.77
N LEU A 471 -22.19 -11.46 -12.23
CA LEU A 471 -21.54 -12.48 -11.39
C LEU A 471 -20.20 -11.98 -10.84
N TYR A 472 -19.39 -11.36 -11.68
CA TYR A 472 -18.12 -10.74 -11.27
C TYR A 472 -18.37 -9.66 -10.21
N GLN A 473 -19.26 -8.71 -10.47
CA GLN A 473 -19.59 -7.62 -9.52
C GLN A 473 -20.08 -8.16 -8.18
N HIS A 474 -20.93 -9.20 -8.20
CA HIS A 474 -21.43 -9.83 -6.97
C HIS A 474 -20.30 -10.45 -6.14
N ASN A 475 -19.36 -11.16 -6.76
CA ASN A 475 -18.24 -11.77 -6.04
C ASN A 475 -17.23 -10.72 -5.52
N VAL A 476 -17.01 -9.64 -6.30
CA VAL A 476 -16.20 -8.50 -5.84
C VAL A 476 -16.86 -7.78 -4.66
N ALA A 477 -18.18 -7.57 -4.68
CA ALA A 477 -18.91 -6.96 -3.57
C ALA A 477 -18.78 -7.77 -2.27
N LYS A 478 -18.78 -9.10 -2.37
CA LYS A 478 -18.52 -9.99 -1.22
C LYS A 478 -17.12 -9.80 -0.63
N LEU A 479 -16.09 -9.74 -1.48
CA LEU A 479 -14.71 -9.47 -1.02
C LEU A 479 -14.60 -8.07 -0.40
N SER A 480 -15.26 -7.08 -0.99
CA SER A 480 -15.29 -5.71 -0.46
C SER A 480 -15.96 -5.67 0.91
N LEU A 481 -17.07 -6.40 1.12
CA LEU A 481 -17.69 -6.53 2.44
C LEU A 481 -16.76 -7.22 3.44
N ALA A 482 -16.10 -8.32 3.06
CA ALA A 482 -15.14 -8.98 3.94
C ALA A 482 -14.01 -8.03 4.36
N ARG A 483 -13.53 -7.16 3.45
CA ARG A 483 -12.56 -6.10 3.75
C ARG A 483 -13.16 -5.00 4.64
N ALA A 484 -14.37 -4.54 4.35
CA ALA A 484 -15.05 -3.52 5.15
C ALA A 484 -15.26 -3.99 6.60
N LEU A 485 -15.50 -5.28 6.80
CA LEU A 485 -15.59 -5.91 8.12
C LEU A 485 -14.24 -6.21 8.78
N GLY A 486 -13.11 -6.07 8.07
CA GLY A 486 -11.76 -6.34 8.58
C GLY A 486 -11.46 -7.84 8.78
N ILE A 487 -12.11 -8.72 8.01
CA ILE A 487 -11.98 -10.19 8.11
C ILE A 487 -11.57 -10.82 6.77
N ALA A 488 -11.14 -10.03 5.79
CA ALA A 488 -10.83 -10.53 4.45
C ALA A 488 -9.76 -11.62 4.49
N GLN A 489 -8.69 -11.48 5.26
CA GLN A 489 -7.63 -12.48 5.37
C GLN A 489 -8.11 -13.82 5.97
N THR A 490 -9.05 -13.78 6.92
CA THR A 490 -9.46 -14.98 7.68
C THR A 490 -10.64 -15.70 7.07
N ASN A 491 -11.58 -14.97 6.45
CA ASN A 491 -12.89 -15.49 6.09
C ASN A 491 -13.24 -15.38 4.59
N TYR A 492 -12.28 -15.01 3.70
CA TYR A 492 -12.58 -14.89 2.26
C TYR A 492 -13.19 -16.16 1.64
N LYS A 493 -12.82 -17.36 2.14
CA LYS A 493 -13.37 -18.63 1.67
C LYS A 493 -14.87 -18.73 1.91
N GLU A 494 -15.33 -18.31 3.08
CA GLU A 494 -16.74 -18.31 3.45
C GLU A 494 -17.57 -17.39 2.54
N TYR A 495 -17.03 -16.22 2.22
CA TYR A 495 -17.69 -15.24 1.36
C TYR A 495 -17.72 -15.64 -0.11
N LEU A 496 -16.75 -16.36 -0.62
CA LEU A 496 -16.66 -16.77 -2.03
C LEU A 496 -17.18 -18.19 -2.28
N GLY A 497 -17.75 -18.87 -1.26
CA GLY A 497 -18.37 -20.18 -1.42
C GLY A 497 -17.36 -21.33 -1.52
N GLY A 498 -16.12 -21.14 -1.08
CA GLY A 498 -15.14 -22.21 -0.90
C GLY A 498 -15.53 -23.10 0.29
N LYS A 499 -15.62 -24.41 0.07
CA LYS A 499 -15.71 -25.41 1.15
C LYS A 499 -14.35 -25.67 1.77
#